data_88b87e9bf1afe0440bbc1b5fa4b83bd2
#
_entry.id   88b87e9bf1afe0440bbc1b5fa4b83bd2
#
_cell.length_a   1.000
_cell.length_b   1.000
_cell.length_c   1.000
_cell.angle_alpha   90.00
_cell.angle_beta   90.00
_cell.angle_gamma   90.00
#
_symmetry.space_group_name_H-M   'P 1'
#
loop_
_entity.id
_entity.type
_entity.pdbx_description
1 polymer ?
#
loop_
_entity_poly.entity_id
_entity_poly.type
_entity_poly.pdbx_seq_one_letter_code
_entity_poly.pdbx_strand_id
1 'polypeptide(L)'
;MKKALFLAVVALMMAAGCNHREQEQQTMNKENNELTAFDVQKAFEKNGFTWFTENLILCSGDTTRNNAMTIGWGGIGNYLGHDRPAVTVYVAPGRYTWEFMEKYPRFTIMQFDDPNVWQYMGSNSGRDGDKADALGLHVAYTEHGTPYYKEANLVIECETMSVWHQTEQDFRNGTPEKWYDGFDAGIHTVYVGEIIGAWRR
;
A
#
# COMPACT_ATOMS: atom_id res chain seq x y z
N MET A 1 54.19 38.37 29.16
CA MET A 1 54.20 38.19 27.69
C MET A 1 53.97 36.74 27.21
N LYS A 2 54.50 35.69 27.86
CA LYS A 2 54.35 34.31 27.39
C LYS A 2 52.89 33.74 27.51
N LYS A 3 52.09 34.16 28.49
CA LYS A 3 50.70 33.69 28.62
C LYS A 3 49.70 34.26 27.58
N ALA A 4 49.93 35.49 27.13
CA ALA A 4 49.09 36.11 26.09
C ALA A 4 49.30 35.48 24.69
N LEU A 5 50.53 35.08 24.40
CA LEU A 5 50.88 34.43 23.14
C LEU A 5 50.31 33.02 23.04
N PHE A 6 50.20 32.27 24.16
CA PHE A 6 49.64 30.92 24.18
C PHE A 6 48.10 30.96 23.98
N LEU A 7 47.41 31.93 24.56
CA LEU A 7 45.95 32.09 24.34
C LEU A 7 45.63 32.44 22.88
N ALA A 8 46.44 33.28 22.26
CA ALA A 8 46.24 33.69 20.85
C ALA A 8 46.42 32.52 19.87
N VAL A 9 47.38 31.63 20.13
CA VAL A 9 47.63 30.45 19.29
C VAL A 9 46.50 29.41 19.42
N VAL A 10 45.99 29.19 20.63
CA VAL A 10 44.85 28.29 20.89
C VAL A 10 43.56 28.83 20.24
N ALA A 11 43.31 30.12 20.31
CA ALA A 11 42.14 30.73 19.64
C ALA A 11 42.23 30.66 18.12
N LEU A 12 43.45 30.79 17.54
CA LEU A 12 43.64 30.67 16.11
C LEU A 12 43.46 29.22 15.62
N MET A 13 43.86 28.22 16.42
CA MET A 13 43.65 26.81 16.09
C MET A 13 42.17 26.36 16.17
N MET A 14 41.43 26.92 17.12
CA MET A 14 39.98 26.67 17.21
C MET A 14 39.20 27.32 16.06
N ALA A 15 39.59 28.54 15.65
CA ALA A 15 38.96 29.20 14.52
C ALA A 15 39.25 28.50 13.19
N ALA A 16 40.45 27.98 12.99
CA ALA A 16 40.84 27.22 11.81
C ALA A 16 40.10 25.87 11.77
N GLY A 17 39.91 25.19 12.92
CA GLY A 17 39.18 23.95 13.01
C GLY A 17 37.69 24.09 12.74
N CYS A 18 37.08 25.21 13.19
CA CYS A 18 35.67 25.52 12.88
C CYS A 18 35.48 25.83 11.39
N ASN A 19 36.36 26.62 10.79
CA ASN A 19 36.29 26.94 9.36
C ASN A 19 36.49 25.69 8.46
N HIS A 20 37.33 24.77 8.89
CA HIS A 20 37.54 23.51 8.14
C HIS A 20 36.30 22.60 8.20
N ARG A 21 35.66 22.49 9.35
CA ARG A 21 34.41 21.74 9.52
C ARG A 21 33.24 22.37 8.76
N GLU A 22 33.13 23.69 8.77
CA GLU A 22 32.09 24.40 8.01
C GLU A 22 32.33 24.27 6.49
N GLN A 23 33.60 24.29 6.03
CA GLN A 23 33.91 24.04 4.63
C GLN A 23 33.66 22.59 4.22
N GLU A 24 34.00 21.62 5.04
CA GLU A 24 33.64 20.20 4.80
C GLU A 24 32.16 19.96 4.77
N GLN A 25 31.38 20.58 5.70
CA GLN A 25 29.92 20.51 5.70
C GLN A 25 29.29 21.24 4.51
N GLN A 26 29.85 22.38 4.08
CA GLN A 26 29.39 23.06 2.89
C GLN A 26 29.74 22.32 1.60
N THR A 27 30.88 21.63 1.56
CA THR A 27 31.29 20.80 0.42
C THR A 27 30.40 19.54 0.35
N MET A 28 30.14 18.86 1.47
CA MET A 28 29.20 17.73 1.54
C MET A 28 27.77 18.15 1.18
N ASN A 29 27.30 19.32 1.62
CA ASN A 29 26.00 19.85 1.23
C ASN A 29 25.94 20.26 -0.25
N LYS A 30 27.06 20.60 -0.87
CA LYS A 30 27.12 20.94 -2.29
C LYS A 30 27.15 19.70 -3.18
N GLU A 31 27.83 18.62 -2.75
CA GLU A 31 27.83 17.33 -3.45
C GLU A 31 26.47 16.61 -3.33
N ASN A 32 25.72 16.87 -2.24
CA ASN A 32 24.39 16.28 -2.04
C ASN A 32 23.23 17.04 -2.68
N ASN A 33 23.48 18.13 -3.41
CA ASN A 33 22.42 18.94 -4.03
C ASN A 33 22.12 18.59 -5.49
N GLU A 34 22.86 17.66 -6.09
CA GLU A 34 22.53 17.15 -7.42
C GLU A 34 21.53 16.00 -7.31
N LEU A 35 20.36 16.18 -7.93
CA LEU A 35 19.36 15.13 -8.04
C LEU A 35 19.89 14.03 -8.95
N THR A 36 19.96 12.81 -8.44
CA THR A 36 20.35 11.62 -9.20
C THR A 36 19.13 10.76 -9.48
N ALA A 37 19.05 10.24 -10.70
CA ALA A 37 18.03 9.26 -11.04
C ALA A 37 18.21 7.99 -10.19
N PHE A 38 17.13 7.44 -9.68
CA PHE A 38 17.14 6.21 -8.90
C PHE A 38 16.01 5.28 -9.32
N ASP A 39 16.18 3.98 -9.05
CA ASP A 39 15.14 2.99 -9.23
C ASP A 39 14.10 3.11 -8.10
N VAL A 40 12.95 3.66 -8.44
CA VAL A 40 11.87 3.96 -7.49
C VAL A 40 11.35 2.69 -6.81
N GLN A 41 11.33 1.56 -7.53
CA GLN A 41 10.88 0.30 -6.95
C GLN A 41 11.86 -0.20 -5.87
N LYS A 42 13.16 -0.10 -6.12
CA LYS A 42 14.19 -0.47 -5.13
C LYS A 42 14.23 0.47 -3.94
N ALA A 43 14.08 1.79 -4.16
CA ALA A 43 14.11 2.77 -3.07
C ALA A 43 12.96 2.56 -2.08
N PHE A 44 11.81 2.06 -2.57
CA PHE A 44 10.61 1.82 -1.79
C PHE A 44 10.32 0.32 -1.58
N GLU A 45 11.32 -0.55 -1.69
CA GLU A 45 11.19 -2.01 -1.66
C GLU A 45 10.53 -2.57 -0.39
N LYS A 46 10.65 -1.87 0.74
CA LYS A 46 10.01 -2.26 2.01
C LYS A 46 8.77 -1.41 2.36
N ASN A 47 8.11 -0.86 1.38
CA ASN A 47 6.96 0.01 1.55
C ASN A 47 5.80 -0.36 0.61
N GLY A 48 4.88 0.57 0.38
CA GLY A 48 3.66 0.33 -0.37
C GLY A 48 3.82 -0.19 -1.80
N PHE A 49 4.98 -0.09 -2.44
CA PHE A 49 5.19 -0.64 -3.79
C PHE A 49 5.26 -2.16 -3.77
N THR A 50 6.12 -2.74 -2.95
CA THR A 50 6.24 -4.20 -2.83
C THR A 50 5.02 -4.81 -2.20
N TRP A 51 4.38 -4.10 -1.27
CA TRP A 51 3.22 -4.60 -0.57
C TRP A 51 2.09 -5.01 -1.52
N PHE A 52 1.75 -4.17 -2.52
CA PHE A 52 0.72 -4.50 -3.52
C PHE A 52 1.18 -5.52 -4.58
N THR A 53 2.47 -5.82 -4.68
CA THR A 53 2.97 -6.90 -5.55
C THR A 53 3.02 -8.27 -4.87
N GLU A 54 2.79 -8.32 -3.56
CA GLU A 54 2.85 -9.54 -2.73
C GLU A 54 1.50 -10.28 -2.60
N ASN A 55 0.56 -10.05 -3.54
CA ASN A 55 -0.67 -10.80 -3.65
C ASN A 55 -1.55 -10.74 -2.38
N LEU A 56 -1.99 -9.56 -2.06
CA LEU A 56 -2.90 -9.33 -0.95
C LEU A 56 -4.29 -9.93 -1.22
N ILE A 57 -4.98 -10.31 -0.16
CA ILE A 57 -6.36 -10.76 -0.20
C ILE A 57 -7.27 -9.63 0.23
N LEU A 58 -8.18 -9.24 -0.66
CA LEU A 58 -9.28 -8.32 -0.38
C LEU A 58 -10.52 -9.13 0.02
N CYS A 59 -11.16 -8.79 1.13
CA CYS A 59 -12.43 -9.38 1.55
C CYS A 59 -13.45 -8.28 1.87
N SER A 60 -14.68 -8.46 1.41
CA SER A 60 -15.81 -7.59 1.75
C SER A 60 -17.07 -8.41 2.03
N GLY A 61 -17.96 -7.86 2.82
CA GLY A 61 -19.19 -8.53 3.23
C GLY A 61 -19.65 -8.10 4.62
N ASP A 62 -20.50 -8.94 5.18
CA ASP A 62 -21.00 -8.83 6.55
C ASP A 62 -20.96 -10.19 7.28
N THR A 63 -21.58 -10.27 8.45
CA THR A 63 -21.65 -11.50 9.26
C THR A 63 -22.51 -12.61 8.64
N THR A 64 -23.24 -12.35 7.56
CA THR A 64 -24.10 -13.33 6.89
C THR A 64 -23.47 -13.89 5.61
N ARG A 65 -22.74 -13.07 4.88
CA ARG A 65 -22.04 -13.48 3.66
C ARG A 65 -20.87 -12.56 3.35
N ASN A 66 -19.83 -13.14 2.85
CA ASN A 66 -18.62 -12.42 2.42
C ASN A 66 -18.02 -13.09 1.19
N ASN A 67 -17.13 -12.36 0.52
CA ASN A 67 -16.29 -12.96 -0.50
C ASN A 67 -14.91 -12.28 -0.50
N ALA A 68 -13.91 -13.07 -0.85
CA ALA A 68 -12.53 -12.60 -0.95
C ALA A 68 -11.92 -12.89 -2.32
N MET A 69 -10.91 -12.12 -2.68
CA MET A 69 -10.14 -12.30 -3.90
C MET A 69 -8.71 -11.82 -3.72
N THR A 70 -7.80 -12.33 -4.50
CA THR A 70 -6.45 -11.80 -4.62
C THR A 70 -6.47 -10.48 -5.37
N ILE A 71 -5.73 -9.51 -4.85
CA ILE A 71 -5.47 -8.23 -5.51
C ILE A 71 -3.97 -8.00 -5.66
N GLY A 72 -3.56 -7.32 -6.72
CA GLY A 72 -2.15 -6.96 -6.96
C GLY A 72 -2.00 -5.51 -7.41
N TRP A 73 -3.10 -4.77 -7.55
CA TRP A 73 -3.10 -3.36 -7.91
C TRP A 73 -3.65 -2.53 -6.76
N GLY A 74 -2.91 -1.49 -6.40
CA GLY A 74 -3.33 -0.61 -5.32
C GLY A 74 -2.25 0.35 -4.87
N GLY A 75 -2.50 0.99 -3.77
CA GLY A 75 -1.58 1.92 -3.13
C GLY A 75 -2.02 2.23 -1.70
N ILE A 76 -1.07 2.69 -0.91
CA ILE A 76 -1.31 3.19 0.44
C ILE A 76 -0.76 4.61 0.56
N GLY A 77 -1.49 5.48 1.20
CA GLY A 77 -1.09 6.88 1.34
C GLY A 77 -2.10 7.66 2.17
N ASN A 78 -2.08 8.99 2.07
CA ASN A 78 -3.09 9.85 2.66
C ASN A 78 -4.13 10.26 1.60
N TYR A 79 -5.38 10.35 2.01
CA TYR A 79 -6.48 10.80 1.16
C TYR A 79 -7.42 11.73 1.92
N LEU A 80 -7.71 12.90 1.35
CA LEU A 80 -8.55 13.95 1.93
C LEU A 80 -8.07 14.51 3.30
N GLY A 81 -6.77 14.37 3.62
CA GLY A 81 -6.19 14.88 4.86
C GLY A 81 -4.78 14.35 5.10
N HIS A 82 -4.01 15.02 5.97
CA HIS A 82 -2.64 14.61 6.32
C HIS A 82 -2.60 13.45 7.32
N ASP A 83 -3.68 13.23 8.04
CA ASP A 83 -3.86 12.28 9.13
C ASP A 83 -4.90 11.20 8.81
N ARG A 84 -5.26 11.05 7.54
CA ARG A 84 -6.22 10.05 7.06
C ARG A 84 -5.52 9.02 6.18
N PRO A 85 -4.88 8.00 6.77
CA PRO A 85 -4.27 6.93 6.02
C PRO A 85 -5.34 6.17 5.23
N ALA A 86 -5.06 5.90 3.98
CA ALA A 86 -6.00 5.27 3.08
C ALA A 86 -5.33 4.21 2.21
N VAL A 87 -6.14 3.27 1.78
CA VAL A 87 -5.77 2.26 0.79
C VAL A 87 -6.61 2.46 -0.46
N THR A 88 -5.94 2.46 -1.61
CA THR A 88 -6.61 2.40 -2.92
C THR A 88 -6.54 0.99 -3.45
N VAL A 89 -7.67 0.42 -3.89
CA VAL A 89 -7.75 -0.90 -4.51
C VAL A 89 -8.53 -0.85 -5.81
N TYR A 90 -8.23 -1.78 -6.71
CA TYR A 90 -8.82 -1.89 -8.03
C TYR A 90 -9.53 -3.23 -8.17
N VAL A 91 -10.84 -3.21 -8.42
CA VAL A 91 -11.65 -4.42 -8.56
C VAL A 91 -12.46 -4.36 -9.85
N ALA A 92 -12.27 -5.34 -10.72
CA ALA A 92 -13.01 -5.38 -11.98
C ALA A 92 -14.47 -5.85 -11.79
N PRO A 93 -15.45 -5.29 -12.53
CA PRO A 93 -16.88 -5.60 -12.38
C PRO A 93 -17.22 -7.09 -12.58
N GLY A 94 -16.47 -7.80 -13.40
CA GLY A 94 -16.66 -9.25 -13.61
C GLY A 94 -16.23 -10.12 -12.42
N ARG A 95 -15.51 -9.59 -11.44
CA ARG A 95 -15.10 -10.31 -10.24
C ARG A 95 -16.24 -10.37 -9.23
N TYR A 96 -16.49 -11.54 -8.65
CA TYR A 96 -17.58 -11.72 -7.69
C TYR A 96 -17.45 -10.82 -6.44
N THR A 97 -16.23 -10.55 -5.99
CA THR A 97 -15.97 -9.63 -4.87
C THR A 97 -16.43 -8.20 -5.16
N TRP A 98 -16.49 -7.79 -6.45
CA TRP A 98 -16.99 -6.47 -6.83
C TRP A 98 -18.43 -6.25 -6.36
N GLU A 99 -19.31 -7.24 -6.42
CA GLU A 99 -20.70 -7.16 -5.93
C GLU A 99 -20.76 -6.85 -4.42
N PHE A 100 -19.77 -7.36 -3.67
CA PHE A 100 -19.64 -7.08 -2.24
C PHE A 100 -19.10 -5.69 -1.98
N MET A 101 -18.09 -5.25 -2.76
CA MET A 101 -17.53 -3.90 -2.64
C MET A 101 -18.56 -2.82 -2.98
N GLU A 102 -19.47 -3.07 -3.91
CA GLU A 102 -20.58 -2.15 -4.23
C GLU A 102 -21.67 -2.11 -3.14
N LYS A 103 -21.82 -3.20 -2.42
CA LYS A 103 -22.91 -3.36 -1.46
C LYS A 103 -22.53 -2.95 -0.03
N TYR A 104 -21.31 -3.27 0.38
CA TYR A 104 -20.87 -3.09 1.76
C TYR A 104 -19.90 -1.92 1.90
N PRO A 105 -20.05 -1.09 2.97
CA PRO A 105 -19.24 0.11 3.12
C PRO A 105 -17.80 -0.17 3.57
N ARG A 106 -17.49 -1.42 3.97
CA ARG A 106 -16.18 -1.77 4.52
C ARG A 106 -15.61 -3.01 3.86
N PHE A 107 -14.28 -3.06 3.89
CA PHE A 107 -13.51 -4.20 3.41
C PHE A 107 -12.26 -4.39 4.26
N THR A 108 -11.69 -5.58 4.19
CA THR A 108 -10.37 -5.87 4.75
C THR A 108 -9.35 -6.20 3.67
N ILE A 109 -8.09 -5.87 3.94
CA ILE A 109 -6.94 -6.34 3.19
C ILE A 109 -6.12 -7.21 4.12
N MET A 110 -5.75 -8.39 3.64
CA MET A 110 -5.05 -9.40 4.42
C MET A 110 -3.79 -9.86 3.69
N GLN A 111 -2.77 -10.24 4.46
CA GLN A 111 -1.57 -10.89 3.97
C GLN A 111 -1.41 -12.27 4.63
N PHE A 112 -0.91 -13.24 3.86
CA PHE A 112 -0.67 -14.61 4.29
C PHE A 112 0.75 -15.04 3.89
N ASP A 113 1.39 -15.87 4.71
CA ASP A 113 2.66 -16.47 4.37
C ASP A 113 2.51 -17.64 3.39
N ASP A 114 1.34 -18.31 3.39
CA ASP A 114 1.07 -19.44 2.50
C ASP A 114 0.72 -18.96 1.09
N PRO A 115 1.57 -19.24 0.08
CA PRO A 115 1.30 -18.86 -1.29
C PRO A 115 0.07 -19.56 -1.89
N ASN A 116 -0.39 -20.70 -1.35
CA ASN A 116 -1.57 -21.37 -1.84
C ASN A 116 -2.83 -20.53 -1.63
N VAL A 117 -2.87 -19.72 -0.56
CA VAL A 117 -4.03 -18.86 -0.26
C VAL A 117 -4.27 -17.87 -1.40
N TRP A 118 -3.26 -17.09 -1.76
CA TRP A 118 -3.45 -16.08 -2.80
C TRP A 118 -3.59 -16.68 -4.21
N GLN A 119 -2.95 -17.82 -4.48
CA GLN A 119 -3.13 -18.53 -5.75
C GLN A 119 -4.57 -19.02 -5.90
N TYR A 120 -5.10 -19.69 -4.89
CA TYR A 120 -6.46 -20.22 -4.90
C TYR A 120 -7.51 -19.10 -4.94
N MET A 121 -7.35 -18.08 -4.09
CA MET A 121 -8.26 -16.93 -4.03
C MET A 121 -8.31 -16.14 -5.34
N GLY A 122 -7.21 -16.11 -6.11
CA GLY A 122 -7.10 -15.42 -7.40
C GLY A 122 -7.62 -16.22 -8.58
N SER A 123 -7.51 -17.56 -8.55
CA SER A 123 -7.86 -18.43 -9.68
C SER A 123 -9.27 -19.04 -9.60
N ASN A 124 -9.92 -18.99 -8.43
CA ASN A 124 -11.25 -19.55 -8.25
C ASN A 124 -12.30 -18.46 -7.98
N SER A 125 -13.53 -18.71 -8.45
CA SER A 125 -14.65 -17.80 -8.19
C SER A 125 -15.43 -18.23 -6.96
N GLY A 126 -15.79 -17.25 -6.13
CA GLY A 126 -16.72 -17.47 -5.00
C GLY A 126 -18.16 -17.75 -5.43
N ARG A 127 -18.48 -17.66 -6.75
CA ARG A 127 -19.74 -18.11 -7.29
C ARG A 127 -19.81 -19.64 -7.38
N ASP A 128 -18.65 -20.30 -7.48
CA ASP A 128 -18.54 -21.75 -7.67
C ASP A 128 -18.43 -22.51 -6.33
N GLY A 129 -18.21 -21.80 -5.21
CA GLY A 129 -18.12 -22.40 -3.88
C GLY A 129 -17.44 -21.49 -2.87
N ASP A 130 -17.45 -21.91 -1.61
CA ASP A 130 -16.78 -21.19 -0.53
C ASP A 130 -15.27 -21.43 -0.59
N LYS A 131 -14.53 -20.38 -0.91
CA LYS A 131 -13.08 -20.45 -1.06
C LYS A 131 -12.35 -20.51 0.29
N ALA A 132 -12.91 -19.95 1.33
CA ALA A 132 -12.34 -20.03 2.66
C ALA A 132 -12.42 -21.46 3.21
N ASP A 133 -13.58 -22.09 3.05
CA ASP A 133 -13.78 -23.48 3.44
C ASP A 133 -12.84 -24.43 2.69
N ALA A 134 -12.71 -24.24 1.36
CA ALA A 134 -11.80 -25.03 0.53
C ALA A 134 -10.32 -24.92 0.94
N LEU A 135 -9.92 -23.81 1.58
CA LEU A 135 -8.57 -23.57 2.09
C LEU A 135 -8.42 -23.85 3.60
N GLY A 136 -9.50 -24.26 4.27
CA GLY A 136 -9.50 -24.43 5.72
C GLY A 136 -9.32 -23.12 6.51
N LEU A 137 -9.69 -21.97 5.92
CA LEU A 137 -9.61 -20.67 6.56
C LEU A 137 -10.86 -20.40 7.40
N HIS A 138 -10.67 -19.76 8.55
CA HIS A 138 -11.75 -19.46 9.48
C HIS A 138 -12.11 -17.98 9.43
N VAL A 139 -13.33 -17.69 9.00
CA VAL A 139 -13.87 -16.33 9.00
C VAL A 139 -14.01 -15.80 10.43
N ALA A 140 -13.57 -14.59 10.65
CA ALA A 140 -13.79 -13.80 11.84
C ALA A 140 -14.23 -12.39 11.43
N TYR A 141 -14.62 -11.58 12.40
CA TYR A 141 -15.15 -10.24 12.16
C TYR A 141 -14.49 -9.22 13.07
N THR A 142 -14.23 -8.04 12.52
CA THR A 142 -13.80 -6.88 13.31
C THR A 142 -14.92 -6.42 14.23
N GLU A 143 -14.66 -5.43 15.06
CA GLU A 143 -15.69 -4.80 15.90
C GLU A 143 -16.81 -4.15 15.08
N HIS A 144 -16.52 -3.76 13.82
CA HIS A 144 -17.51 -3.20 12.89
C HIS A 144 -18.24 -4.28 12.06
N GLY A 145 -17.98 -5.56 12.31
CA GLY A 145 -18.59 -6.68 11.58
C GLY A 145 -17.99 -6.93 10.21
N THR A 146 -16.84 -6.34 9.89
CA THR A 146 -16.15 -6.56 8.61
C THR A 146 -15.42 -7.90 8.63
N PRO A 147 -15.60 -8.78 7.62
CA PRO A 147 -15.02 -10.10 7.60
C PRO A 147 -13.52 -10.08 7.34
N TYR A 148 -12.80 -10.99 8.01
CA TYR A 148 -11.40 -11.33 7.75
C TYR A 148 -11.14 -12.81 8.05
N TYR A 149 -9.97 -13.33 7.71
CA TYR A 149 -9.59 -14.72 8.04
C TYR A 149 -8.57 -14.75 9.18
N LYS A 150 -8.83 -15.61 10.16
CA LYS A 150 -7.98 -15.72 11.38
C LYS A 150 -6.53 -16.05 11.07
N GLU A 151 -6.25 -16.75 9.99
CA GLU A 151 -4.92 -17.21 9.60
C GLU A 151 -4.05 -16.10 8.99
N ALA A 152 -4.61 -14.94 8.70
CA ALA A 152 -3.87 -13.80 8.17
C ALA A 152 -2.79 -13.29 9.14
N ASN A 153 -1.63 -12.94 8.62
CA ASN A 153 -0.53 -12.32 9.38
C ASN A 153 -0.70 -10.82 9.55
N LEU A 154 -1.38 -10.20 8.59
CA LEU A 154 -1.75 -8.80 8.60
C LEU A 154 -3.21 -8.68 8.19
N VAL A 155 -3.95 -7.85 8.91
CA VAL A 155 -5.32 -7.46 8.58
C VAL A 155 -5.40 -5.94 8.65
N ILE A 156 -5.87 -5.30 7.60
CA ILE A 156 -6.19 -3.87 7.58
C ILE A 156 -7.67 -3.73 7.25
N GLU A 157 -8.42 -3.09 8.13
CA GLU A 157 -9.82 -2.75 7.90
C GLU A 157 -9.92 -1.35 7.33
N CYS A 158 -10.73 -1.20 6.28
CA CYS A 158 -10.97 0.04 5.58
C CYS A 158 -12.47 0.36 5.50
N GLU A 159 -12.81 1.64 5.67
CA GLU A 159 -14.13 2.18 5.33
C GLU A 159 -14.05 2.94 4.01
N THR A 160 -14.90 2.57 3.05
CA THR A 160 -14.88 3.17 1.71
C THR A 160 -15.28 4.64 1.77
N MET A 161 -14.36 5.52 1.34
CA MET A 161 -14.58 6.96 1.24
C MET A 161 -15.00 7.40 -0.15
N SER A 162 -14.50 6.71 -1.18
CA SER A 162 -14.69 7.13 -2.57
C SER A 162 -14.68 5.92 -3.49
N VAL A 163 -15.55 5.95 -4.49
CA VAL A 163 -15.65 4.93 -5.55
C VAL A 163 -15.64 5.62 -6.90
N TRP A 164 -14.82 5.10 -7.82
CA TRP A 164 -14.75 5.59 -9.19
C TRP A 164 -14.82 4.43 -10.17
N HIS A 165 -15.96 4.33 -10.86
CA HIS A 165 -16.15 3.38 -11.95
C HIS A 165 -15.46 3.92 -13.20
N GLN A 166 -14.24 3.43 -13.46
CA GLN A 166 -13.45 3.86 -14.61
C GLN A 166 -14.10 3.43 -15.94
N THR A 167 -13.94 4.27 -16.94
CA THR A 167 -14.34 4.03 -18.32
C THR A 167 -13.14 4.22 -19.25
N GLU A 168 -13.24 3.84 -20.51
CA GLU A 168 -12.19 4.06 -21.52
C GLU A 168 -11.77 5.53 -21.62
N GLN A 169 -12.70 6.47 -21.40
CA GLN A 169 -12.45 7.90 -21.47
C GLN A 169 -11.55 8.45 -20.35
N ASP A 170 -11.39 7.71 -19.27
CA ASP A 170 -10.55 8.11 -18.14
C ASP A 170 -9.06 7.90 -18.42
N PHE A 171 -8.72 7.14 -19.46
CA PHE A 171 -7.35 6.87 -19.86
C PHE A 171 -6.86 7.85 -20.91
N ARG A 172 -5.75 8.54 -20.64
CA ARG A 172 -5.24 9.63 -21.47
C ARG A 172 -4.28 9.20 -22.59
N ASN A 173 -3.81 7.97 -22.57
CA ASN A 173 -2.74 7.45 -23.43
C ASN A 173 -3.07 6.13 -24.15
N GLY A 174 -4.35 5.81 -24.33
CA GLY A 174 -4.80 4.57 -24.97
C GLY A 174 -4.52 3.31 -24.17
N THR A 175 -4.28 3.44 -22.87
CA THR A 175 -3.89 2.32 -21.97
C THR A 175 -4.90 1.18 -21.89
N PRO A 176 -6.25 1.39 -21.99
CA PRO A 176 -7.21 0.30 -21.91
C PRO A 176 -6.93 -0.82 -22.90
N GLU A 177 -6.69 -0.50 -24.15
CA GLU A 177 -6.41 -1.49 -25.21
C GLU A 177 -5.22 -2.37 -24.85
N LYS A 178 -4.15 -1.80 -24.30
CA LYS A 178 -2.94 -2.53 -23.94
C LYS A 178 -3.13 -3.46 -22.74
N TRP A 179 -3.88 -3.03 -21.71
CA TRP A 179 -3.96 -3.72 -20.43
C TRP A 179 -5.23 -4.55 -20.26
N TYR A 180 -6.25 -4.25 -21.06
CA TYR A 180 -7.55 -4.92 -21.00
C TYR A 180 -7.86 -5.77 -22.25
N ASP A 181 -6.94 -5.83 -23.22
CA ASP A 181 -7.09 -6.73 -24.35
C ASP A 181 -7.15 -8.20 -23.87
N GLY A 182 -8.25 -8.88 -24.20
CA GLY A 182 -8.53 -10.23 -23.73
C GLY A 182 -8.92 -10.34 -22.23
N PHE A 183 -9.07 -9.23 -21.52
CA PHE A 183 -9.54 -9.21 -20.14
C PHE A 183 -11.06 -8.98 -20.07
N ASP A 184 -11.82 -10.05 -19.93
CA ASP A 184 -13.28 -10.07 -20.00
C ASP A 184 -14.00 -9.56 -18.73
N ALA A 185 -13.26 -9.30 -17.64
CA ALA A 185 -13.83 -8.84 -16.38
C ALA A 185 -14.18 -7.35 -16.35
N GLY A 186 -13.86 -6.61 -17.41
CA GLY A 186 -14.15 -5.17 -17.55
C GLY A 186 -13.12 -4.25 -16.88
N ILE A 187 -13.24 -2.95 -17.16
CA ILE A 187 -12.36 -1.93 -16.60
C ILE A 187 -12.60 -1.82 -15.09
N HIS A 188 -11.53 -1.75 -14.33
CA HIS A 188 -11.59 -1.75 -12.88
C HIS A 188 -12.33 -0.54 -12.30
N THR A 189 -13.11 -0.79 -11.28
CA THR A 189 -13.58 0.22 -10.34
C THR A 189 -12.48 0.48 -9.31
N VAL A 190 -12.24 1.75 -9.00
CA VAL A 190 -11.29 2.20 -7.99
C VAL A 190 -12.04 2.49 -6.69
N TYR A 191 -11.61 1.87 -5.61
CA TYR A 191 -12.12 2.14 -4.27
C TYR A 191 -11.01 2.74 -3.42
N VAL A 192 -11.30 3.84 -2.74
CA VAL A 192 -10.41 4.43 -1.75
C VAL A 192 -11.06 4.25 -0.39
N GLY A 193 -10.40 3.55 0.52
CA GLY A 193 -10.87 3.31 1.87
C GLY A 193 -9.95 3.90 2.92
N GLU A 194 -10.52 4.62 3.88
CA GLU A 194 -9.81 5.06 5.09
C GLU A 194 -9.45 3.84 5.94
N ILE A 195 -8.21 3.76 6.39
CA ILE A 195 -7.79 2.72 7.33
C ILE A 195 -8.35 3.05 8.70
N ILE A 196 -9.29 2.24 9.19
CA ILE A 196 -9.93 2.39 10.51
C ILE A 196 -9.41 1.39 11.54
N GLY A 197 -8.66 0.38 11.11
CA GLY A 197 -8.00 -0.59 11.97
C GLY A 197 -6.90 -1.36 11.25
N ALA A 198 -5.88 -1.77 12.00
CA ALA A 198 -4.79 -2.58 11.46
C ALA A 198 -4.23 -3.50 12.56
N TRP A 199 -4.08 -4.79 12.24
CA TRP A 199 -3.56 -5.81 13.14
C TRP A 199 -2.57 -6.71 12.41
N ARG A 200 -1.54 -7.13 13.13
CA ARG A 200 -0.56 -8.11 12.65
C ARG A 200 -0.12 -9.03 13.78
N ARG A 201 0.31 -10.22 13.41
CA ARG A 201 1.01 -11.17 14.30
C ARG A 201 2.49 -10.83 14.46
#